data_7192f47b5bfac69cadae8f1bcfc4530b
#
_entry.id   7192f47b5bfac69cadae8f1bcfc4530b
#
_cell.length_a   1.000
_cell.length_b   1.000
_cell.length_c   1.000
_cell.angle_alpha   90.00
_cell.angle_beta   90.00
_cell.angle_gamma   90.00
#
_symmetry.space_group_name_H-M   'P 1'
#
loop_
_entity.id
_entity.type
_entity.pdbx_description
1 polymer ?
#
loop_
_entity_poly.entity_id
_entity_poly.type
_entity_poly.pdbx_seq_one_letter_code
_entity_poly.pdbx_strand_id
1 'polypeptide(L)'
;MYLHKSYLQIFFLLILLASTIFKASNSNFLIQIFFIFFLILFLLCLNNKNLFAELKRNYRVNKYFFYTFIFFLCYLGFQIIPLPIEWIKNLAPANHALYNSLEVERNYWSMSVDPSNTYFQFLNYLNFFFIFSL
;
A
#
# COMPACT_ATOMS: atom_id res chain seq x y z
N MET A 1 17.63 -9.18 -25.91
CA MET A 1 16.45 -9.29 -25.05
C MET A 1 16.79 -9.47 -23.55
N TYR A 2 17.85 -10.19 -23.18
CA TYR A 2 18.28 -10.35 -21.75
C TYR A 2 18.85 -9.08 -21.11
N LEU A 3 19.56 -8.25 -21.87
CA LEU A 3 20.15 -6.99 -21.37
C LEU A 3 19.09 -6.01 -20.82
N HIS A 4 17.91 -5.93 -21.45
CA HIS A 4 16.85 -5.02 -21.03
C HIS A 4 16.24 -5.42 -19.66
N LYS A 5 16.19 -6.71 -19.37
CA LYS A 5 15.69 -7.23 -18.09
C LYS A 5 16.63 -6.91 -16.93
N SER A 6 17.95 -7.01 -17.14
CA SER A 6 18.96 -6.67 -16.13
C SER A 6 18.94 -5.18 -15.75
N TYR A 7 18.79 -4.28 -16.73
CA TYR A 7 18.71 -2.85 -16.44
C TYR A 7 17.46 -2.48 -15.65
N LEU A 8 16.33 -3.11 -15.96
CA LEU A 8 15.07 -2.89 -15.24
C LEU A 8 15.20 -3.36 -13.78
N GLN A 9 15.81 -4.52 -13.55
CA GLN A 9 16.06 -5.04 -12.20
C GLN A 9 17.02 -4.15 -11.39
N ILE A 10 18.11 -3.69 -12.00
CA ILE A 10 19.06 -2.78 -11.36
C ILE A 10 18.36 -1.44 -11.02
N PHE A 11 17.56 -0.92 -11.94
CA PHE A 11 16.81 0.31 -11.74
C PHE A 11 15.81 0.18 -10.58
N PHE A 12 15.08 -0.96 -10.48
CA PHE A 12 14.21 -1.24 -9.34
C PHE A 12 14.97 -1.35 -8.02
N LEU A 13 16.13 -1.99 -8.04
CA LEU A 13 16.97 -2.14 -6.86
C LEU A 13 17.50 -0.78 -6.39
N LEU A 14 17.88 0.10 -7.31
CA LEU A 14 18.29 1.47 -7.00
C LEU A 14 17.13 2.30 -6.42
N ILE A 15 15.91 2.15 -6.95
CA ILE A 15 14.74 2.83 -6.41
C ILE A 15 14.40 2.30 -5.00
N LEU A 16 14.49 0.99 -4.77
CA LEU A 16 14.33 0.38 -3.44
C LEU A 16 15.36 0.94 -2.45
N LEU A 17 16.63 1.00 -2.83
CA LEU A 17 17.69 1.60 -2.01
C LEU A 17 17.42 3.08 -1.76
N ALA A 18 17.04 3.84 -2.78
CA ALA A 18 16.66 5.24 -2.63
C ALA A 18 15.47 5.38 -1.66
N SER A 19 14.42 4.56 -1.80
CA SER A 19 13.25 4.61 -0.93
C SER A 19 13.59 4.32 0.53
N THR A 20 14.52 3.40 0.81
CA THR A 20 14.97 3.12 2.19
C THR A 20 15.79 4.25 2.77
N ILE A 21 16.67 4.89 1.99
CA ILE A 21 17.45 6.05 2.41
C ILE A 21 16.54 7.24 2.69
N PHE A 22 15.57 7.51 1.82
CA PHE A 22 14.61 8.60 1.98
C PHE A 22 13.56 8.33 3.05
N LYS A 23 13.24 7.07 3.35
CA LYS A 23 12.36 6.72 4.47
C LYS A 23 12.93 7.15 5.83
N ALA A 24 14.25 7.22 5.94
CA ALA A 24 14.90 7.77 7.12
C ALA A 24 14.60 9.27 7.32
N SER A 25 14.18 10.01 6.28
CA SER A 25 13.78 11.42 6.36
C SER A 25 12.30 11.65 6.66
N ASN A 26 11.49 10.58 6.82
CA ASN A 26 10.09 10.58 7.24
C ASN A 26 9.15 11.55 6.47
N SER A 27 9.40 11.80 5.19
CA SER A 27 8.53 12.68 4.41
C SER A 27 7.41 11.89 3.70
N ASN A 28 6.18 12.11 4.15
CA ASN A 28 4.95 11.59 3.53
C ASN A 28 4.85 11.95 2.03
N PHE A 29 5.45 13.06 1.64
CA PHE A 29 5.52 13.54 0.26
C PHE A 29 6.27 12.57 -0.66
N LEU A 30 7.40 12.00 -0.20
CA LEU A 30 8.17 11.03 -0.99
C LEU A 30 7.41 9.73 -1.21
N ILE A 31 6.65 9.27 -0.21
CA ILE A 31 5.80 8.08 -0.35
C ILE A 31 4.77 8.25 -1.47
N GLN A 32 4.15 9.43 -1.57
CA GLN A 32 3.19 9.74 -2.63
C GLN A 32 3.85 9.80 -4.00
N ILE A 33 5.04 10.41 -4.12
CA ILE A 33 5.79 10.45 -5.39
C ILE A 33 6.14 9.02 -5.84
N PHE A 34 6.66 8.18 -4.94
CA PHE A 34 6.96 6.79 -5.28
C PHE A 34 5.72 6.01 -5.67
N PHE A 35 4.59 6.24 -4.99
CA PHE A 35 3.33 5.60 -5.36
C PHE A 35 2.91 5.95 -6.79
N ILE A 36 2.90 7.23 -7.15
CA ILE A 36 2.55 7.68 -8.52
C ILE A 36 3.52 7.07 -9.54
N PHE A 37 4.82 7.06 -9.24
CA PHE A 37 5.83 6.49 -10.14
C PHE A 37 5.62 4.99 -10.37
N PHE A 38 5.43 4.20 -9.31
CA PHE A 38 5.18 2.76 -9.42
C PHE A 38 3.85 2.45 -10.09
N LEU A 39 2.82 3.25 -9.83
CA LEU A 39 1.53 3.13 -10.50
C LEU A 39 1.68 3.33 -12.02
N ILE A 40 2.41 4.36 -12.45
CA ILE A 40 2.67 4.61 -13.88
C ILE A 40 3.44 3.43 -14.49
N LEU A 41 4.49 2.95 -13.84
CA LEU A 41 5.25 1.79 -14.32
C LEU A 41 4.37 0.55 -14.43
N PHE A 42 3.52 0.27 -13.45
CA PHE A 42 2.60 -0.85 -13.47
C PHE A 42 1.62 -0.75 -14.63
N LEU A 43 1.05 0.43 -14.90
CA LEU A 43 0.17 0.67 -16.03
C LEU A 43 0.89 0.48 -17.37
N LEU A 44 2.14 0.93 -17.49
CA LEU A 44 2.97 0.68 -18.68
C LEU A 44 3.24 -0.82 -18.89
N CYS A 45 3.45 -1.56 -17.80
CA CYS A 45 3.61 -3.02 -17.87
C CYS A 45 2.33 -3.72 -18.32
N LEU A 46 1.16 -3.28 -17.88
CA LEU A 46 -0.13 -3.82 -18.33
C LEU A 46 -0.35 -3.60 -19.84
N ASN A 47 0.12 -2.49 -20.37
CA ASN A 47 0.00 -2.18 -21.81
C ASN A 47 0.99 -2.95 -22.68
N ASN A 48 2.06 -3.48 -22.11
CA ASN A 48 3.07 -4.25 -22.85
C ASN A 48 2.76 -5.76 -22.76
N LYS A 49 2.39 -6.37 -23.89
CA LYS A 49 1.98 -7.80 -23.96
C LYS A 49 3.02 -8.76 -23.35
N ASN A 50 4.31 -8.49 -23.52
CA ASN A 50 5.37 -9.37 -23.01
C ASN A 50 5.50 -9.25 -21.49
N LEU A 51 5.48 -8.03 -20.96
CA LEU A 51 5.55 -7.77 -19.52
C LEU A 51 4.26 -8.25 -18.82
N PHE A 52 3.12 -8.07 -19.44
CA PHE A 52 1.86 -8.60 -18.95
C PHE A 52 1.86 -10.13 -18.85
N ALA A 53 2.44 -10.82 -19.83
CA ALA A 53 2.57 -12.27 -19.77
C ALA A 53 3.50 -12.73 -18.63
N GLU A 54 4.59 -12.00 -18.36
CA GLU A 54 5.47 -12.27 -17.21
C GLU A 54 4.74 -12.02 -15.87
N LEU A 55 4.02 -10.92 -15.75
CA LEU A 55 3.19 -10.60 -14.57
C LEU A 55 2.17 -11.72 -14.30
N LYS A 56 1.47 -12.17 -15.35
CA LYS A 56 0.50 -13.27 -15.23
C LYS A 56 1.16 -14.59 -14.81
N ARG A 57 2.39 -14.84 -15.29
CA ARG A 57 3.18 -16.01 -14.87
C ARG A 57 3.58 -15.91 -13.40
N ASN A 58 4.08 -14.75 -12.97
CA ASN A 58 4.47 -14.49 -11.60
C ASN A 58 3.29 -14.65 -10.64
N TYR A 59 2.13 -14.06 -10.98
CA TYR A 59 0.88 -14.25 -10.24
C TYR A 59 0.49 -15.72 -10.12
N ARG A 60 0.57 -16.50 -11.21
CA ARG A 60 0.19 -17.92 -11.20
C ARG A 60 1.08 -18.75 -10.28
N VAL A 61 2.37 -18.48 -10.25
CA VAL A 61 3.34 -19.18 -9.39
C VAL A 61 3.13 -18.80 -7.92
N ASN A 62 2.89 -17.53 -7.64
CA ASN A 62 2.82 -16.98 -6.28
C ASN A 62 1.41 -16.60 -5.85
N LYS A 63 0.37 -17.24 -6.38
CA LYS A 63 -1.05 -16.85 -6.19
C LYS A 63 -1.46 -16.70 -4.73
N TYR A 64 -1.01 -17.58 -3.84
CA TYR A 64 -1.35 -17.51 -2.41
C TYR A 64 -0.76 -16.27 -1.74
N PHE A 65 0.49 -15.92 -2.10
CA PHE A 65 1.12 -14.69 -1.64
C PHE A 65 0.31 -13.46 -2.08
N PHE A 66 -0.09 -13.40 -3.36
CA PHE A 66 -0.90 -12.30 -3.88
C PHE A 66 -2.25 -12.18 -3.17
N TYR A 67 -2.95 -13.30 -2.92
CA TYR A 67 -4.22 -13.28 -2.20
C TYR A 67 -4.05 -12.79 -0.75
N THR A 68 -3.05 -13.30 -0.03
CA THR A 68 -2.76 -12.87 1.34
C THR A 68 -2.43 -11.38 1.39
N PHE A 69 -1.64 -10.91 0.41
CA PHE A 69 -1.23 -9.51 0.35
C PHE A 69 -2.40 -8.59 0.02
N ILE A 70 -3.26 -8.96 -0.94
CA ILE A 70 -4.48 -8.21 -1.26
C ILE A 70 -5.41 -8.16 -0.04
N PHE A 71 -5.60 -9.28 0.65
CA PHE A 71 -6.40 -9.32 1.86
C PHE A 71 -5.86 -8.36 2.93
N PHE A 72 -4.54 -8.33 3.11
CA PHE A 72 -3.88 -7.40 4.02
C PHE A 72 -4.08 -5.94 3.62
N LEU A 73 -3.96 -5.62 2.32
CA LEU A 73 -4.25 -4.27 1.81
C LEU A 73 -5.71 -3.88 2.03
N CYS A 74 -6.66 -4.79 1.79
CA CYS A 74 -8.07 -4.54 2.08
C CYS A 74 -8.31 -4.26 3.57
N TYR A 75 -7.63 -5.00 4.46
CA TYR A 75 -7.71 -4.76 5.89
C TYR A 75 -7.18 -3.37 6.28
N LEU A 76 -6.02 -2.96 5.76
CA LEU A 76 -5.49 -1.61 5.99
C LEU A 76 -6.41 -0.52 5.44
N GLY A 77 -6.96 -0.72 4.23
CA GLY A 77 -7.94 0.18 3.63
C GLY A 77 -9.19 0.31 4.49
N PHE A 78 -9.69 -0.79 5.03
CA PHE A 78 -10.84 -0.79 5.92
C PHE A 78 -10.62 0.01 7.20
N GLN A 79 -9.40 0.02 7.74
CA GLN A 79 -9.06 0.80 8.93
C GLN A 79 -9.14 2.32 8.72
N ILE A 80 -9.03 2.78 7.47
CA ILE A 80 -9.05 4.22 7.13
C ILE A 80 -10.48 4.72 6.95
N ILE A 81 -11.40 3.84 6.55
CA ILE A 81 -12.79 4.20 6.23
C ILE A 81 -13.49 4.71 7.50
N PRO A 82 -14.16 5.87 7.42
CA PRO A 82 -14.98 6.37 8.53
C PRO A 82 -16.22 5.48 8.70
N LEU A 83 -16.34 4.86 9.86
CA LEU A 83 -17.45 3.98 10.24
C LEU A 83 -18.35 4.66 11.27
N PRO A 84 -19.64 4.30 11.35
CA PRO A 84 -20.52 4.72 12.43
C PRO A 84 -19.93 4.34 13.80
N ILE A 85 -20.07 5.22 14.79
CA ILE A 85 -19.48 5.01 16.11
C ILE A 85 -19.94 3.72 16.78
N GLU A 86 -21.17 3.28 16.53
CA GLU A 86 -21.71 2.02 17.03
C GLU A 86 -20.92 0.80 16.53
N TRP A 87 -20.45 0.84 15.29
CA TRP A 87 -19.63 -0.22 14.71
C TRP A 87 -18.24 -0.23 15.35
N ILE A 88 -17.66 0.95 15.59
CA ILE A 88 -16.35 1.06 16.25
C ILE A 88 -16.43 0.54 17.69
N LYS A 89 -17.51 0.77 18.40
CA LYS A 89 -17.74 0.23 19.73
C LYS A 89 -17.60 -1.30 19.77
N ASN A 90 -18.10 -1.98 18.74
CA ASN A 90 -18.06 -3.43 18.68
C ASN A 90 -16.76 -3.98 18.09
N LEU A 91 -16.18 -3.32 17.07
CA LEU A 91 -15.01 -3.78 16.34
C LEU A 91 -13.69 -3.37 16.99
N ALA A 92 -13.65 -2.18 17.63
CA ALA A 92 -12.47 -1.61 18.24
C ALA A 92 -12.82 -0.87 19.55
N PRO A 93 -13.21 -1.58 20.61
CA PRO A 93 -13.71 -0.97 21.84
C PRO A 93 -12.68 -0.05 22.51
N ALA A 94 -11.38 -0.36 22.42
CA ALA A 94 -10.31 0.48 22.94
C ALA A 94 -10.26 1.85 22.24
N ASN A 95 -10.41 1.87 20.90
CA ASN A 95 -10.42 3.11 20.13
C ASN A 95 -11.70 3.91 20.40
N HIS A 96 -12.84 3.24 20.58
CA HIS A 96 -14.08 3.88 20.98
C HIS A 96 -13.93 4.60 22.34
N ALA A 97 -13.31 3.95 23.33
CA ALA A 97 -13.06 4.57 24.63
C ALA A 97 -12.16 5.80 24.51
N LEU A 98 -11.13 5.74 23.66
CA LEU A 98 -10.24 6.86 23.39
C LEU A 98 -11.00 8.02 22.72
N TYR A 99 -11.84 7.74 21.72
CA TYR A 99 -12.63 8.79 21.05
C TYR A 99 -13.61 9.47 21.97
N ASN A 100 -14.26 8.73 22.86
CA ASN A 100 -15.14 9.31 23.87
C ASN A 100 -14.39 10.23 24.85
N SER A 101 -13.12 9.93 25.15
CA SER A 101 -12.30 10.79 26.04
C SER A 101 -11.88 12.12 25.40
N LEU A 102 -11.98 12.24 24.07
CA LEU A 102 -11.64 13.47 23.34
C LEU A 102 -12.78 14.50 23.30
N GLU A 103 -13.96 14.18 23.88
CA GLU A 103 -15.15 15.04 23.91
C GLU A 103 -15.59 15.62 22.57
N VAL A 104 -15.20 14.95 21.45
CA VAL A 104 -15.55 15.40 20.10
C VAL A 104 -16.77 14.64 19.63
N GLU A 105 -17.90 15.30 19.56
CA GLU A 105 -19.14 14.75 18.99
C GLU A 105 -19.01 14.56 17.48
N ARG A 106 -18.70 13.33 17.04
CA ARG A 106 -18.73 12.91 15.64
C ARG A 106 -19.47 11.60 15.52
N ASN A 107 -20.33 11.50 14.50
CA ASN A 107 -21.10 10.28 14.23
C ASN A 107 -20.27 9.20 13.51
N TYR A 108 -19.12 9.57 12.93
CA TYR A 108 -18.27 8.69 12.14
C TYR A 108 -16.82 8.86 12.54
N TRP A 109 -16.14 7.74 12.77
CA TRP A 109 -14.72 7.69 13.09
C TRP A 109 -14.05 6.55 12.32
N SER A 110 -12.76 6.68 12.03
CA SER A 110 -11.97 5.58 11.47
C SER A 110 -11.66 4.53 12.53
N MET A 111 -11.47 3.27 12.13
CA MET A 111 -10.97 2.24 13.05
C MET A 111 -9.56 2.55 13.52
N SER A 112 -8.75 3.19 12.68
CA SER A 112 -7.40 3.63 13.06
C SER A 112 -7.46 4.91 13.88
N VAL A 113 -6.72 4.95 14.97
CA VAL A 113 -6.54 6.14 15.82
C VAL A 113 -5.82 7.25 15.05
N ASP A 114 -4.90 6.89 14.19
CA ASP A 114 -4.20 7.80 13.27
C ASP A 114 -4.44 7.38 11.80
N PRO A 115 -5.57 7.82 11.22
CA PRO A 115 -5.92 7.46 9.85
C PRO A 115 -4.93 8.02 8.82
N SER A 116 -4.28 9.16 9.10
CA SER A 116 -3.27 9.76 8.22
C SER A 116 -2.04 8.86 8.10
N ASN A 117 -1.51 8.41 9.22
CA ASN A 117 -0.36 7.51 9.23
C ASN A 117 -0.71 6.15 8.62
N THR A 118 -1.90 5.61 8.92
CA THR A 118 -2.38 4.36 8.31
C THR A 118 -2.51 4.48 6.80
N TYR A 119 -2.96 5.63 6.28
CA TYR A 119 -3.02 5.90 4.85
C TYR A 119 -1.62 5.87 4.20
N PHE A 120 -0.61 6.50 4.82
CA PHE A 120 0.75 6.46 4.29
C PHE A 120 1.37 5.06 4.36
N GLN A 121 1.07 4.30 5.39
CA GLN A 121 1.47 2.90 5.47
C GLN A 121 0.80 2.06 4.37
N PHE A 122 -0.50 2.26 4.12
CA PHE A 122 -1.22 1.62 3.03
C PHE A 122 -0.57 1.92 1.67
N LEU A 123 -0.20 3.18 1.37
CA LEU A 123 0.52 3.54 0.15
C LEU A 123 1.90 2.86 0.06
N ASN A 124 2.63 2.77 1.17
CA ASN A 124 3.90 2.05 1.21
C ASN A 124 3.74 0.57 0.84
N TYR A 125 2.75 -0.11 1.41
CA TYR A 125 2.49 -1.50 1.09
C TYR A 125 2.01 -1.68 -0.35
N LEU A 126 1.23 -0.74 -0.91
CA LEU A 126 0.91 -0.72 -2.33
C LEU A 126 2.15 -0.59 -3.22
N ASN A 127 3.12 0.24 -2.84
CA ASN A 127 4.39 0.34 -3.54
C ASN A 127 5.13 -1.00 -3.55
N PHE A 128 5.21 -1.70 -2.41
CA PHE A 128 5.78 -3.05 -2.34
C PHE A 128 5.01 -4.04 -3.21
N PHE A 129 3.69 -3.95 -3.24
CA PHE A 129 2.86 -4.81 -4.09
C PHE A 129 3.19 -4.62 -5.58
N PHE A 130 3.30 -3.38 -6.04
CA PHE A 130 3.66 -3.09 -7.42
C PHE A 130 5.06 -3.61 -7.76
N ILE A 131 6.06 -3.34 -6.90
CA ILE A 131 7.44 -3.83 -7.10
C ILE A 131 7.48 -5.35 -7.17
N PHE A 132 6.77 -6.03 -6.29
CA PHE A 132 6.76 -7.49 -6.24
C PHE A 132 5.99 -8.10 -7.43
N SER A 133 5.02 -7.39 -7.95
CA SER A 133 4.22 -7.82 -9.11
C SER A 133 5.00 -7.73 -10.42
N LEU A 134 5.89 -6.74 -10.54
CA LEU A 134 6.72 -6.49 -11.72
C LEU A 134 7.92 -7.43 -11.79
#